data_ae43d001c396ba39c7d6a99fc13a04ed
#
_entry.id   ae43d001c396ba39c7d6a99fc13a04ed
#
_cell.length_a   1.000
_cell.length_b   1.000
_cell.length_c   1.000
_cell.angle_alpha   90.00
_cell.angle_beta   90.00
_cell.angle_gamma   90.00
#
_symmetry.space_group_name_H-M   'P 1'
#
loop_
_entity.id
_entity.type
_entity.pdbx_description
1 polymer ?
#
loop_
_entity_poly.entity_id
_entity_poly.type
_entity_poly.pdbx_seq_one_letter_code
_entity_poly.pdbx_strand_id
1 'polypeptide(L)'
;MEQNDSHLTKYEAALAKYNTNLSDADVQARVASIIENKVAENNTEEVKKLLFNCIDLTTLNSTDSDESVMKFTEKVNKFDDEFPDLKNVAAICVYPNFAEVVKNTLDVDGINIACVSAGFPSSQTFIEVKIAETAMALMEGADEIDIVISIGKFLSGDYETMCEEIQEL
;
A
#
# COMPACT_ATOMS: atom_id res chain seq x y z
N MET A 1 -39.49 18.80 -24.63
CA MET A 1 -38.85 18.55 -23.33
C MET A 1 -38.38 17.12 -23.37
N GLU A 2 -37.17 16.91 -23.87
CA GLU A 2 -36.54 15.62 -23.83
C GLU A 2 -36.14 15.32 -22.38
N GLN A 3 -36.68 14.24 -21.83
CA GLN A 3 -36.26 13.69 -20.56
C GLN A 3 -34.82 13.21 -20.79
N ASN A 4 -33.86 13.93 -20.18
CA ASN A 4 -32.48 13.53 -20.11
C ASN A 4 -32.42 12.36 -19.10
N ASP A 5 -32.62 11.14 -19.62
CA ASP A 5 -32.40 9.91 -18.88
C ASP A 5 -30.88 9.79 -18.68
N SER A 6 -30.36 10.45 -17.63
CA SER A 6 -28.97 10.35 -17.25
C SER A 6 -28.74 8.94 -16.70
N HIS A 7 -28.43 8.00 -17.59
CA HIS A 7 -27.90 6.71 -17.16
C HIS A 7 -26.56 6.96 -16.46
N LEU A 8 -26.55 6.69 -15.15
CA LEU A 8 -25.31 6.70 -14.37
C LEU A 8 -24.30 5.76 -15.02
N THR A 9 -23.04 6.17 -15.06
CA THR A 9 -21.95 5.28 -15.42
C THR A 9 -21.88 4.13 -14.41
N LYS A 10 -21.20 3.03 -14.78
CA LYS A 10 -20.98 1.89 -13.85
C LYS A 10 -20.30 2.33 -12.54
N TYR A 11 -19.46 3.36 -12.58
CA TYR A 11 -18.75 3.91 -11.43
C TYR A 11 -19.64 4.77 -10.54
N GLU A 12 -20.42 5.68 -11.14
CA GLU A 12 -21.43 6.47 -10.41
C GLU A 12 -22.47 5.57 -9.73
N ALA A 13 -22.92 4.52 -10.43
CA ALA A 13 -23.82 3.53 -9.87
C ALA A 13 -23.19 2.73 -8.71
N ALA A 14 -21.87 2.47 -8.76
CA ALA A 14 -21.15 1.83 -7.65
C ALA A 14 -21.03 2.78 -6.45
N LEU A 15 -20.64 4.02 -6.66
CA LEU A 15 -20.52 5.05 -5.62
C LEU A 15 -21.85 5.36 -4.94
N ALA A 16 -22.95 5.38 -5.71
CA ALA A 16 -24.32 5.63 -5.19
C ALA A 16 -24.78 4.61 -4.13
N LYS A 17 -24.10 3.47 -4.00
CA LYS A 17 -24.36 2.46 -2.95
C LYS A 17 -23.83 2.87 -1.58
N TYR A 18 -22.99 3.87 -1.52
CA TYR A 18 -22.32 4.32 -0.30
C TYR A 18 -22.71 5.76 0.02
N ASN A 19 -22.76 6.07 1.33
CA ASN A 19 -22.90 7.47 1.74
C ASN A 19 -21.53 8.17 1.59
N THR A 20 -21.41 8.99 0.55
CA THR A 20 -20.21 9.79 0.25
C THR A 20 -20.24 11.18 0.89
N ASN A 21 -21.37 11.54 1.54
CA ASN A 21 -21.56 12.85 2.17
C ASN A 21 -21.38 12.74 3.70
N LEU A 22 -20.18 12.29 4.13
CA LEU A 22 -19.85 12.18 5.53
C LEU A 22 -19.22 13.49 6.02
N SER A 23 -19.70 13.99 7.17
CA SER A 23 -19.06 15.09 7.87
C SER A 23 -17.89 14.59 8.77
N ASP A 24 -16.97 15.47 9.13
CA ASP A 24 -15.92 15.17 10.09
C ASP A 24 -16.51 14.70 11.44
N ALA A 25 -17.65 15.24 11.85
CA ALA A 25 -18.34 14.85 13.06
C ALA A 25 -18.86 13.40 12.99
N ASP A 26 -19.38 12.96 11.83
CA ASP A 26 -19.84 11.58 11.62
C ASP A 26 -18.65 10.61 11.72
N VAL A 27 -17.52 10.97 11.10
CA VAL A 27 -16.28 10.18 11.14
C VAL A 27 -15.76 10.09 12.57
N GLN A 28 -15.67 11.21 13.28
CA GLN A 28 -15.23 11.25 14.68
C GLN A 28 -16.12 10.39 15.59
N ALA A 29 -17.45 10.47 15.43
CA ALA A 29 -18.38 9.66 16.19
C ALA A 29 -18.19 8.15 15.95
N ARG A 30 -17.96 7.74 14.68
CA ARG A 30 -17.68 6.34 14.34
C ARG A 30 -16.36 5.86 14.93
N VAL A 31 -15.30 6.69 14.85
CA VAL A 31 -13.99 6.37 15.45
C VAL A 31 -14.14 6.23 16.97
N ALA A 32 -14.81 7.15 17.65
CA ALA A 32 -15.04 7.08 19.09
C ALA A 32 -15.78 5.78 19.49
N SER A 33 -16.82 5.41 18.72
CA SER A 33 -17.55 4.16 18.95
C SER A 33 -16.68 2.91 18.75
N ILE A 34 -15.78 2.89 17.76
CA ILE A 34 -14.85 1.78 17.56
C ILE A 34 -13.87 1.70 18.74
N ILE A 35 -13.32 2.84 19.17
CA ILE A 35 -12.39 2.88 20.31
C ILE A 35 -13.06 2.36 21.58
N GLU A 36 -14.27 2.84 21.87
CA GLU A 36 -15.01 2.45 23.07
C GLU A 36 -15.38 0.96 23.10
N ASN A 37 -15.80 0.41 21.96
CA ASN A 37 -16.42 -0.92 21.93
C ASN A 37 -15.49 -2.02 21.43
N LYS A 38 -14.35 -1.70 20.79
CA LYS A 38 -13.50 -2.68 20.13
C LYS A 38 -12.06 -2.74 20.62
N VAL A 39 -11.51 -1.65 21.13
CA VAL A 39 -10.10 -1.61 21.53
C VAL A 39 -9.81 -2.56 22.68
N ALA A 40 -10.68 -2.58 23.73
CA ALA A 40 -10.43 -3.39 24.91
C ALA A 40 -10.41 -4.90 24.59
N GLU A 41 -11.33 -5.38 23.75
CA GLU A 41 -11.39 -6.79 23.35
C GLU A 41 -10.24 -7.23 22.43
N ASN A 42 -9.66 -6.28 21.66
CA ASN A 42 -8.58 -6.53 20.73
C ASN A 42 -7.17 -6.19 21.28
N ASN A 43 -7.06 -5.66 22.48
CA ASN A 43 -5.78 -5.35 23.11
C ASN A 43 -5.18 -6.57 23.82
N THR A 44 -5.01 -7.67 23.08
CA THR A 44 -4.43 -8.93 23.57
C THR A 44 -3.04 -9.13 22.96
N GLU A 45 -2.25 -10.03 23.56
CA GLU A 45 -0.92 -10.37 23.06
C GLU A 45 -1.01 -11.04 21.67
N GLU A 46 -2.02 -11.85 21.43
CA GLU A 46 -2.23 -12.54 20.14
C GLU A 46 -2.51 -11.52 19.03
N VAL A 47 -3.38 -10.53 19.29
CA VAL A 47 -3.69 -9.48 18.32
C VAL A 47 -2.47 -8.60 18.06
N LYS A 48 -1.67 -8.26 19.09
CA LYS A 48 -0.43 -7.50 18.91
C LYS A 48 0.58 -8.25 18.05
N LYS A 49 0.77 -9.57 18.29
CA LYS A 49 1.63 -10.42 17.46
C LYS A 49 1.13 -10.51 16.01
N LEU A 50 -0.19 -10.62 15.82
CA LEU A 50 -0.79 -10.59 14.48
C LEU A 50 -0.54 -9.26 13.78
N LEU A 51 -0.76 -8.14 14.47
CA LEU A 51 -0.54 -6.80 13.91
C LEU A 51 0.93 -6.58 13.55
N PHE A 52 1.86 -7.08 14.37
CA PHE A 52 3.29 -7.01 14.05
C PHE A 52 3.61 -7.78 12.76
N ASN A 53 3.06 -8.99 12.61
CA ASN A 53 3.24 -9.79 11.39
C ASN A 53 2.46 -9.26 10.16
N CYS A 54 1.66 -8.20 10.29
CA CYS A 54 1.00 -7.52 9.18
C CYS A 54 1.71 -6.22 8.78
N ILE A 55 2.88 -5.92 9.36
CA ILE A 55 3.62 -4.69 9.05
C ILE A 55 4.43 -4.88 7.76
N ASP A 56 4.26 -3.95 6.84
CA ASP A 56 5.22 -3.70 5.78
C ASP A 56 6.23 -2.69 6.31
N LEU A 57 7.40 -3.19 6.71
CA LEU A 57 8.44 -2.35 7.28
C LEU A 57 9.05 -1.48 6.18
N THR A 58 8.79 -0.19 6.26
CA THR A 58 8.94 0.74 5.13
C THR A 58 10.08 1.73 5.34
N THR A 59 10.89 1.94 4.29
CA THR A 59 11.78 3.09 4.14
C THR A 59 11.61 3.70 2.75
N LEU A 60 11.16 4.96 2.71
CA LEU A 60 10.88 5.72 1.50
C LEU A 60 11.45 7.14 1.63
N ASN A 61 12.65 7.24 2.16
CA ASN A 61 13.34 8.53 2.30
C ASN A 61 14.08 8.87 1.00
N SER A 62 14.07 10.13 0.61
CA SER A 62 14.87 10.60 -0.53
C SER A 62 16.39 10.50 -0.29
N THR A 63 16.80 10.17 0.92
CA THR A 63 18.20 9.95 1.32
C THR A 63 18.58 8.48 1.43
N ASP A 64 17.66 7.56 1.09
CA ASP A 64 17.97 6.13 1.10
C ASP A 64 19.06 5.82 0.06
N SER A 65 19.91 4.88 0.42
CA SER A 65 21.03 4.39 -0.38
C SER A 65 21.15 2.87 -0.21
N ASP A 66 21.88 2.20 -1.09
CA ASP A 66 22.12 0.75 -1.00
C ASP A 66 22.61 0.37 0.40
N GLU A 67 23.56 1.14 0.96
CA GLU A 67 24.10 0.89 2.30
C GLU A 67 23.04 1.04 3.40
N SER A 68 22.18 2.07 3.31
CA SER A 68 21.14 2.29 4.31
C SER A 68 20.05 1.23 4.24
N VAL A 69 19.65 0.82 3.03
CA VAL A 69 18.65 -0.24 2.80
C VAL A 69 19.20 -1.61 3.21
N MET A 70 20.47 -1.92 2.90
CA MET A 70 21.13 -3.13 3.37
C MET A 70 21.11 -3.22 4.90
N LYS A 71 21.52 -2.15 5.60
CA LYS A 71 21.48 -2.10 7.08
C LYS A 71 20.07 -2.20 7.64
N PHE A 72 19.09 -1.69 6.92
CA PHE A 72 17.69 -1.78 7.28
C PHE A 72 17.19 -3.23 7.19
N THR A 73 17.52 -3.93 6.11
CA THR A 73 17.19 -5.35 5.90
C THR A 73 17.91 -6.27 6.90
N GLU A 74 19.17 -5.99 7.22
CA GLU A 74 19.92 -6.74 8.25
C GLU A 74 19.25 -6.72 9.64
N LYS A 75 18.49 -5.65 9.97
CA LYS A 75 17.73 -5.62 11.24
C LYS A 75 16.59 -6.62 11.23
N VAL A 76 15.99 -6.84 10.06
CA VAL A 76 14.92 -7.81 9.87
C VAL A 76 15.46 -9.24 10.01
N ASN A 77 16.65 -9.51 9.43
CA ASN A 77 17.34 -10.80 9.60
C ASN A 77 17.63 -11.10 11.07
N LYS A 78 18.18 -10.12 11.80
CA LYS A 78 18.51 -10.26 13.22
C LYS A 78 17.30 -10.46 14.11
N PHE A 79 16.14 -9.99 13.70
CA PHE A 79 14.92 -10.13 14.49
C PHE A 79 14.55 -11.60 14.73
N ASP A 80 14.70 -12.47 13.75
CA ASP A 80 14.39 -13.89 13.88
C ASP A 80 15.32 -14.58 14.90
N ASP A 81 16.60 -14.19 14.94
CA ASP A 81 17.56 -14.70 15.92
C ASP A 81 17.26 -14.20 17.33
N GLU A 82 16.84 -12.92 17.46
CA GLU A 82 16.58 -12.29 18.75
C GLU A 82 15.21 -12.69 19.33
N PHE A 83 14.22 -12.98 18.48
CA PHE A 83 12.83 -13.25 18.85
C PHE A 83 12.26 -14.49 18.15
N PRO A 84 12.82 -15.69 18.35
CA PRO A 84 12.45 -16.89 17.60
C PRO A 84 11.01 -17.36 17.80
N ASP A 85 10.32 -16.88 18.84
CA ASP A 85 8.91 -17.19 19.14
C ASP A 85 7.92 -16.21 18.51
N LEU A 86 8.42 -15.17 17.80
CA LEU A 86 7.60 -14.17 17.12
C LEU A 86 7.77 -14.30 15.61
N LYS A 87 6.64 -14.27 14.90
CA LYS A 87 6.71 -14.08 13.45
C LYS A 87 7.21 -12.67 13.14
N ASN A 88 8.08 -12.58 12.16
CA ASN A 88 8.63 -11.33 11.66
C ASN A 88 7.57 -10.49 10.93
N VAL A 89 7.96 -9.32 10.42
CA VAL A 89 7.11 -8.43 9.59
C VAL A 89 6.65 -9.14 8.31
N ALA A 90 5.57 -8.65 7.69
CA ALA A 90 5.03 -9.23 6.46
C ALA A 90 5.93 -8.96 5.26
N ALA A 91 6.42 -7.72 5.15
CA ALA A 91 7.25 -7.30 4.04
C ALA A 91 8.26 -6.22 4.44
N ILE A 92 9.26 -6.03 3.58
CA ILE A 92 10.11 -4.84 3.54
C ILE A 92 9.67 -4.02 2.33
N CYS A 93 9.23 -2.78 2.56
CA CYS A 93 8.76 -1.88 1.51
C CYS A 93 9.79 -0.78 1.22
N VAL A 94 10.19 -0.69 -0.05
CA VAL A 94 11.24 0.22 -0.53
C VAL A 94 10.87 0.86 -1.89
N TYR A 95 11.66 1.83 -2.32
CA TYR A 95 11.64 2.26 -3.73
C TYR A 95 12.11 1.13 -4.65
N PRO A 96 11.59 1.02 -5.89
CA PRO A 96 11.83 -0.12 -6.78
C PRO A 96 13.31 -0.35 -7.11
N ASN A 97 14.12 0.70 -7.16
CA ASN A 97 15.55 0.61 -7.40
C ASN A 97 16.35 -0.06 -6.27
N PHE A 98 15.73 -0.35 -5.12
CA PHE A 98 16.34 -1.07 -4.01
C PHE A 98 15.83 -2.52 -3.85
N ALA A 99 14.95 -3.00 -4.73
CA ALA A 99 14.44 -4.37 -4.68
C ALA A 99 15.56 -5.40 -4.67
N GLU A 100 16.54 -5.27 -5.58
CA GLU A 100 17.71 -6.15 -5.67
C GLU A 100 18.56 -6.10 -4.39
N VAL A 101 18.74 -4.93 -3.78
CA VAL A 101 19.50 -4.78 -2.53
C VAL A 101 18.83 -5.56 -1.40
N VAL A 102 17.51 -5.43 -1.26
CA VAL A 102 16.73 -6.19 -0.26
C VAL A 102 16.84 -7.67 -0.54
N LYS A 103 16.61 -8.11 -1.79
CA LYS A 103 16.67 -9.51 -2.22
C LYS A 103 18.00 -10.16 -1.91
N ASN A 104 19.11 -9.44 -2.15
CA ASN A 104 20.45 -9.97 -1.93
C ASN A 104 20.89 -9.95 -0.45
N THR A 105 20.16 -9.21 0.40
CA THR A 105 20.49 -9.04 1.82
C THR A 105 19.58 -9.85 2.74
N LEU A 106 18.32 -10.10 2.32
CA LEU A 106 17.33 -10.80 3.14
C LEU A 106 17.68 -12.29 3.22
N ASP A 107 17.95 -12.78 4.44
CA ASP A 107 18.39 -14.15 4.73
C ASP A 107 17.30 -14.99 5.40
N VAL A 108 16.14 -14.40 5.74
CA VAL A 108 15.03 -15.08 6.43
C VAL A 108 13.86 -15.32 5.48
N ASP A 109 13.17 -16.44 5.70
CA ASP A 109 12.04 -16.87 4.88
C ASP A 109 10.72 -16.20 5.32
N GLY A 110 9.78 -16.09 4.39
CA GLY A 110 8.40 -15.67 4.66
C GLY A 110 8.18 -14.17 4.82
N ILE A 111 9.15 -13.36 4.38
CA ILE A 111 9.06 -11.91 4.30
C ILE A 111 9.09 -11.51 2.83
N ASN A 112 8.09 -10.76 2.40
CA ASN A 112 7.98 -10.31 1.02
C ASN A 112 8.78 -9.02 0.79
N ILE A 113 9.14 -8.79 -0.45
CA ILE A 113 9.73 -7.54 -0.92
C ILE A 113 8.63 -6.73 -1.60
N ALA A 114 8.18 -5.66 -0.97
CA ALA A 114 7.21 -4.74 -1.51
C ALA A 114 7.91 -3.53 -2.13
N CYS A 115 7.48 -3.11 -3.32
CA CYS A 115 8.00 -1.91 -3.96
C CYS A 115 6.89 -0.94 -4.30
N VAL A 116 7.07 0.34 -3.93
CA VAL A 116 6.18 1.39 -4.41
C VAL A 116 6.35 1.57 -5.92
N SER A 117 5.26 1.89 -6.62
CA SER A 117 5.27 2.06 -8.07
C SER A 117 4.17 3.03 -8.54
N ALA A 118 3.97 3.09 -9.84
CA ALA A 118 3.01 3.95 -10.53
C ALA A 118 3.28 5.45 -10.34
N GLY A 119 4.57 5.82 -10.30
CA GLY A 119 5.01 7.20 -10.11
C GLY A 119 4.77 7.73 -8.70
N PHE A 120 4.95 6.86 -7.70
CA PHE A 120 4.84 7.21 -6.29
C PHE A 120 5.72 8.43 -5.93
N PRO A 121 5.26 9.39 -5.08
CA PRO A 121 3.97 9.38 -4.38
C PRO A 121 2.81 10.05 -5.11
N SER A 122 3.03 10.70 -6.24
CA SER A 122 2.03 11.58 -6.87
C SER A 122 1.22 10.94 -7.99
N SER A 123 1.71 9.86 -8.56
CA SER A 123 1.17 9.22 -9.79
C SER A 123 1.10 10.16 -11.02
N GLN A 124 1.80 11.29 -10.99
CA GLN A 124 1.76 12.33 -12.03
C GLN A 124 2.82 12.08 -13.11
N THR A 125 2.70 10.94 -13.80
CA THR A 125 3.57 10.56 -14.92
C THR A 125 2.78 9.80 -15.98
N PHE A 126 3.43 9.43 -17.09
CA PHE A 126 2.82 8.69 -18.20
C PHE A 126 2.59 7.24 -17.83
N ILE A 127 1.51 6.64 -18.39
CA ILE A 127 1.17 5.24 -18.08
C ILE A 127 2.29 4.28 -18.49
N GLU A 128 2.95 4.53 -19.61
CA GLU A 128 4.07 3.70 -20.07
C GLU A 128 5.25 3.71 -19.09
N VAL A 129 5.48 4.83 -18.41
CA VAL A 129 6.51 4.93 -17.37
C VAL A 129 6.10 4.13 -16.12
N LYS A 130 4.82 4.20 -15.71
CA LYS A 130 4.30 3.42 -14.60
C LYS A 130 4.42 1.91 -14.85
N ILE A 131 4.04 1.46 -16.05
CA ILE A 131 4.16 0.05 -16.47
C ILE A 131 5.64 -0.39 -16.45
N ALA A 132 6.53 0.43 -17.00
CA ALA A 132 7.95 0.12 -17.02
C ALA A 132 8.54 0.03 -15.61
N GLU A 133 8.19 0.96 -14.71
CA GLU A 133 8.61 0.97 -13.32
C GLU A 133 8.17 -0.30 -12.59
N THR A 134 6.88 -0.68 -12.73
CA THR A 134 6.33 -1.91 -12.15
C THR A 134 7.05 -3.16 -12.68
N ALA A 135 7.24 -3.25 -14.00
CA ALA A 135 7.93 -4.38 -14.61
C ALA A 135 9.39 -4.50 -14.13
N MET A 136 10.10 -3.39 -14.01
CA MET A 136 11.47 -3.37 -13.49
C MET A 136 11.53 -3.79 -12.03
N ALA A 137 10.63 -3.31 -11.18
CA ALA A 137 10.57 -3.73 -9.78
C ALA A 137 10.41 -5.25 -9.64
N LEU A 138 9.51 -5.86 -10.43
CA LEU A 138 9.33 -7.31 -10.45
C LEU A 138 10.59 -8.05 -10.96
N MET A 139 11.27 -7.53 -11.98
CA MET A 139 12.51 -8.14 -12.48
C MET A 139 13.64 -8.08 -11.46
N GLU A 140 13.72 -7.02 -10.66
CA GLU A 140 14.71 -6.85 -9.58
C GLU A 140 14.35 -7.66 -8.32
N GLY A 141 13.16 -8.25 -8.26
CA GLY A 141 12.79 -9.22 -7.25
C GLY A 141 11.72 -8.79 -6.27
N ALA A 142 10.92 -7.77 -6.60
CA ALA A 142 9.74 -7.47 -5.83
C ALA A 142 8.72 -8.62 -5.91
N ASP A 143 8.14 -8.99 -4.76
CA ASP A 143 7.04 -9.95 -4.63
C ASP A 143 5.68 -9.24 -4.67
N GLU A 144 5.66 -7.99 -4.22
CA GLU A 144 4.46 -7.16 -4.09
C GLU A 144 4.71 -5.77 -4.70
N ILE A 145 3.69 -5.24 -5.36
CA ILE A 145 3.72 -3.88 -5.93
C ILE A 145 2.67 -3.02 -5.26
N ASP A 146 3.12 -1.94 -4.63
CA ASP A 146 2.28 -0.95 -3.96
C ASP A 146 2.08 0.26 -4.88
N ILE A 147 0.96 0.25 -5.61
CA ILE A 147 0.65 1.29 -6.60
C ILE A 147 -0.07 2.48 -5.97
N VAL A 148 0.25 3.68 -6.43
CA VAL A 148 -0.50 4.90 -6.14
C VAL A 148 -1.47 5.20 -7.28
N ILE A 149 -2.76 5.38 -6.95
CA ILE A 149 -3.76 5.74 -7.95
C ILE A 149 -3.60 7.19 -8.43
N SER A 150 -4.08 7.46 -9.65
CA SER A 150 -4.17 8.82 -10.19
C SER A 150 -5.26 9.63 -9.46
N ILE A 151 -4.92 10.22 -8.31
CA ILE A 151 -5.84 10.96 -7.42
C ILE A 151 -6.56 12.08 -8.18
N GLY A 152 -5.87 12.80 -9.06
CA GLY A 152 -6.46 13.85 -9.88
C GLY A 152 -7.59 13.34 -10.79
N LYS A 153 -7.43 12.15 -11.36
CA LYS A 153 -8.48 11.47 -12.14
C LYS A 153 -9.70 11.14 -11.29
N PHE A 154 -9.46 10.55 -10.11
CA PHE A 154 -10.53 10.26 -9.16
C PHE A 154 -11.32 11.52 -8.77
N LEU A 155 -10.64 12.59 -8.37
CA LEU A 155 -11.26 13.83 -7.92
C LEU A 155 -12.01 14.57 -9.04
N SER A 156 -11.58 14.40 -10.30
CA SER A 156 -12.30 14.98 -11.47
C SER A 156 -13.47 14.12 -11.95
N GLY A 157 -13.68 12.93 -11.36
CA GLY A 157 -14.71 11.98 -11.78
C GLY A 157 -14.32 11.12 -12.99
N ASP A 158 -13.07 11.18 -13.44
CA ASP A 158 -12.55 10.36 -14.55
C ASP A 158 -12.16 8.96 -14.02
N TYR A 159 -13.18 8.24 -13.53
CA TYR A 159 -13.00 6.90 -12.94
C TYR A 159 -12.62 5.84 -13.99
N GLU A 160 -13.05 6.04 -15.24
CA GLU A 160 -12.73 5.13 -16.35
C GLU A 160 -11.21 5.07 -16.54
N THR A 161 -10.60 6.22 -16.84
CA THR A 161 -9.14 6.28 -17.06
C THR A 161 -8.35 5.80 -15.83
N MET A 162 -8.79 6.16 -14.61
CA MET A 162 -8.12 5.69 -13.40
C MET A 162 -8.16 4.16 -13.28
N CYS A 163 -9.29 3.52 -13.57
CA CYS A 163 -9.40 2.06 -13.51
C CYS A 163 -8.66 1.37 -14.67
N GLU A 164 -8.62 1.97 -15.85
CA GLU A 164 -7.82 1.49 -16.96
C GLU A 164 -6.32 1.50 -16.62
N GLU A 165 -5.82 2.59 -16.02
CA GLU A 165 -4.43 2.65 -15.54
C GLU A 165 -4.10 1.52 -14.55
N ILE A 166 -5.01 1.22 -13.61
CA ILE A 166 -4.82 0.11 -12.65
C ILE A 166 -4.81 -1.26 -13.34
N GLN A 167 -5.56 -1.41 -14.42
CA GLN A 167 -5.60 -2.67 -15.20
C GLN A 167 -4.34 -2.89 -16.04
N GLU A 168 -3.67 -1.82 -16.44
CA GLU A 168 -2.44 -1.88 -17.22
C GLU A 168 -1.20 -2.19 -16.35
N LEU A 169 -1.27 -1.88 -15.06
CA LEU A 169 -0.20 -2.13 -14.07
C LEU A 169 -0.20 -3.55 -13.53
#